data_501b1bb6565ab60b6c0eeff6df837304
#
_entry.id   501b1bb6565ab60b6c0eeff6df837304
#
_cell.length_a   1.000
_cell.length_b   1.000
_cell.length_c   1.000
_cell.angle_alpha   90.00
_cell.angle_beta   90.00
_cell.angle_gamma   90.00
#
_symmetry.space_group_name_H-M   'P 1'
#
loop_
_entity.id
_entity.type
_entity.pdbx_description
1 polymer ?
#
loop_
_entity_poly.entity_id
_entity_poly.type
_entity_poly.pdbx_seq_one_letter_code
_entity_poly.pdbx_strand_id
1 'polypeptide(L)'
;TYKSVAQRGEAEFTEWLNETRNEFELKNLVLVGSPSSDGDIKLSLPDAYKTLAEQDSDVFLGGVTIAERHASKRNEHERLLKKTQQGCQFFISQAVYNAQATIDLITSYVRSCKAQGTTPKRIILTFTPCGGEKTLEFMEWLGISVPEATKYRMLDAANTLSESVRICRENLDLILQ
;
A
#
# COMPACT_ATOMS: atom_id res chain seq x y z
N THR A 1 -2.32 12.36 -3.93
CA THR A 1 -3.71 11.86 -3.89
C THR A 1 -3.78 10.37 -4.23
N TYR A 2 -4.86 9.69 -3.84
CA TYR A 2 -5.14 8.27 -4.13
C TYR A 2 -6.26 8.15 -5.17
N LYS A 3 -6.12 7.18 -6.09
CA LYS A 3 -7.18 6.85 -7.05
C LYS A 3 -7.32 5.35 -7.23
N SER A 4 -8.52 4.83 -7.00
CA SER A 4 -8.90 3.51 -7.47
C SER A 4 -9.21 3.58 -8.97
N VAL A 5 -8.57 2.71 -9.75
CA VAL A 5 -8.71 2.70 -11.22
C VAL A 5 -9.70 1.65 -11.72
N ALA A 6 -10.00 0.63 -10.91
CA ALA A 6 -10.72 -0.56 -11.36
C ALA A 6 -12.14 -0.31 -11.87
N GLN A 7 -12.85 0.69 -11.33
CA GLN A 7 -14.26 0.96 -11.63
C GLN A 7 -14.47 1.95 -12.78
N ARG A 8 -13.40 2.52 -13.33
CA ARG A 8 -13.46 3.54 -14.38
C ARG A 8 -12.82 3.04 -15.66
N GLY A 9 -13.40 3.43 -16.80
CA GLY A 9 -12.80 3.18 -18.10
C GLY A 9 -11.57 4.06 -18.33
N GLU A 10 -10.78 3.74 -19.35
CA GLU A 10 -9.55 4.47 -19.70
C GLU A 10 -9.82 5.95 -20.03
N ALA A 11 -10.92 6.27 -20.71
CA ALA A 11 -11.29 7.63 -21.03
C ALA A 11 -11.55 8.48 -19.76
N GLU A 12 -12.35 7.96 -18.82
CA GLU A 12 -12.61 8.62 -17.54
C GLU A 12 -11.36 8.77 -16.67
N PHE A 13 -10.44 7.81 -16.77
CA PHE A 13 -9.16 7.88 -16.07
C PHE A 13 -8.27 8.97 -16.66
N THR A 14 -8.22 9.08 -17.98
CA THR A 14 -7.47 10.11 -18.69
C THR A 14 -8.01 11.52 -18.39
N GLU A 15 -9.33 11.69 -18.40
CA GLU A 15 -9.98 12.96 -18.02
C GLU A 15 -9.63 13.36 -16.58
N TRP A 16 -9.75 12.42 -15.63
CA TRP A 16 -9.37 12.66 -14.25
C TRP A 16 -7.87 13.01 -14.09
N LEU A 17 -6.98 12.39 -14.85
CA LEU A 17 -5.55 12.73 -14.85
C LEU A 17 -5.33 14.18 -15.30
N ASN A 18 -5.97 14.57 -16.38
CA ASN A 18 -5.87 15.93 -16.92
C ASN A 18 -6.39 16.98 -15.93
N GLU A 19 -7.56 16.75 -15.34
CA GLU A 19 -8.12 17.59 -14.28
C GLU A 19 -7.16 17.70 -13.08
N THR A 20 -6.68 16.54 -12.58
CA THR A 20 -5.80 16.45 -11.42
C THR A 20 -4.51 17.23 -11.63
N ARG A 21 -3.94 17.18 -12.83
CA ARG A 21 -2.68 17.85 -13.16
C ARG A 21 -2.88 19.35 -13.46
N ASN A 22 -3.88 19.70 -14.28
CA ASN A 22 -4.02 21.02 -14.84
C ASN A 22 -4.80 21.97 -13.92
N GLU A 23 -5.81 21.46 -13.19
CA GLU A 23 -6.63 22.27 -12.30
C GLU A 23 -6.14 22.25 -10.86
N PHE A 24 -5.71 21.07 -10.37
CA PHE A 24 -5.28 20.92 -8.97
C PHE A 24 -3.76 20.90 -8.80
N GLU A 25 -2.98 20.94 -9.87
CA GLU A 25 -1.50 20.92 -9.86
C GLU A 25 -0.90 19.76 -9.03
N LEU A 26 -1.64 18.64 -8.90
CA LEU A 26 -1.24 17.50 -8.08
C LEU A 26 -0.31 16.57 -8.87
N LYS A 27 0.92 16.45 -8.41
CA LYS A 27 1.96 15.63 -9.05
C LYS A 27 2.18 14.28 -8.36
N ASN A 28 1.85 14.15 -7.08
CA ASN A 28 2.02 12.92 -6.32
C ASN A 28 0.74 12.07 -6.37
N LEU A 29 0.75 10.99 -7.15
CA LEU A 29 -0.41 10.12 -7.34
C LEU A 29 -0.12 8.71 -6.85
N VAL A 30 -1.06 8.12 -6.13
CA VAL A 30 -1.03 6.70 -5.76
C VAL A 30 -2.21 6.01 -6.43
N LEU A 31 -1.93 5.10 -7.37
CA LEU A 31 -2.95 4.32 -8.04
C LEU A 31 -3.17 3.00 -7.30
N VAL A 32 -4.45 2.67 -7.10
CA VAL A 32 -4.90 1.47 -6.40
C VAL A 32 -5.78 0.65 -7.33
N GLY A 33 -5.51 -0.65 -7.41
CA GLY A 33 -6.33 -1.60 -8.18
C GLY A 33 -7.61 -2.00 -7.45
N SER A 34 -8.29 -3.03 -7.96
CA SER A 34 -9.46 -3.60 -7.29
C SER A 34 -9.07 -4.29 -5.97
N PRO A 35 -9.89 -4.15 -4.92
CA PRO A 35 -9.73 -4.90 -3.68
C PRO A 35 -10.03 -6.39 -3.86
N SER A 36 -10.89 -6.76 -4.81
CA SER A 36 -11.28 -8.16 -5.12
C SER A 36 -10.99 -8.52 -6.58
N SER A 37 -10.80 -9.82 -6.84
CA SER A 37 -10.71 -10.36 -8.20
C SER A 37 -12.06 -10.50 -8.91
N ASP A 38 -13.17 -10.37 -8.18
CA ASP A 38 -14.51 -10.76 -8.62
C ASP A 38 -15.36 -9.59 -9.14
N GLY A 39 -14.77 -8.39 -9.21
CA GLY A 39 -15.43 -7.20 -9.75
C GLY A 39 -15.21 -7.01 -11.24
N ASP A 40 -16.14 -6.33 -11.91
CA ASP A 40 -15.97 -5.85 -13.28
C ASP A 40 -14.86 -4.79 -13.32
N ILE A 41 -13.65 -5.23 -13.70
CA ILE A 41 -12.47 -4.37 -13.79
C ILE A 41 -12.47 -3.72 -15.17
N LYS A 42 -12.89 -2.47 -15.25
CA LYS A 42 -12.91 -1.69 -16.49
C LYS A 42 -11.52 -1.20 -16.92
N LEU A 43 -10.64 -0.91 -15.95
CA LEU A 43 -9.25 -0.56 -16.20
C LEU A 43 -8.36 -1.29 -15.20
N SER A 44 -7.42 -2.07 -15.73
CA SER A 44 -6.43 -2.75 -14.87
C SER A 44 -5.36 -1.77 -14.38
N LEU A 45 -4.73 -2.07 -13.23
CA LEU A 45 -3.65 -1.24 -12.70
C LEU A 45 -2.45 -1.15 -13.65
N PRO A 46 -2.01 -2.25 -14.33
CA PRO A 46 -0.96 -2.17 -15.35
C PRO A 46 -1.33 -1.27 -16.53
N ASP A 47 -2.56 -1.31 -17.01
CA ASP A 47 -3.02 -0.45 -18.11
C ASP A 47 -3.04 1.03 -17.68
N ALA A 48 -3.52 1.32 -16.46
CA ALA A 48 -3.46 2.67 -15.90
C ALA A 48 -2.02 3.21 -15.79
N TYR A 49 -1.05 2.37 -15.43
CA TYR A 49 0.37 2.76 -15.41
C TYR A 49 0.88 3.05 -16.83
N LYS A 50 0.47 2.25 -17.82
CA LYS A 50 0.83 2.45 -19.22
C LYS A 50 0.24 3.75 -19.75
N THR A 51 -1.06 4.01 -19.56
CA THR A 51 -1.73 5.26 -19.94
C THR A 51 -1.02 6.48 -19.33
N LEU A 52 -0.61 6.39 -18.04
CA LEU A 52 0.12 7.46 -17.38
C LEU A 52 1.50 7.71 -18.04
N ALA A 53 2.24 6.63 -18.37
CA ALA A 53 3.54 6.72 -18.99
C ALA A 53 3.48 7.32 -20.41
N GLU A 54 2.42 7.01 -21.18
CA GLU A 54 2.20 7.51 -22.53
C GLU A 54 1.86 9.01 -22.58
N GLN A 55 1.40 9.59 -21.46
CA GLN A 55 1.08 11.01 -21.37
C GLN A 55 2.28 11.90 -21.06
N ASP A 56 3.51 11.36 -21.05
CA ASP A 56 4.77 12.08 -20.74
C ASP A 56 4.60 13.00 -19.51
N SER A 57 4.09 12.43 -18.45
CA SER A 57 3.66 13.20 -17.28
C SER A 57 4.82 13.36 -16.29
N ASP A 58 4.92 14.53 -15.69
CA ASP A 58 5.79 14.83 -14.54
C ASP A 58 5.24 14.27 -13.21
N VAL A 59 4.34 13.30 -13.28
CA VAL A 59 3.70 12.70 -12.12
C VAL A 59 4.68 11.80 -11.37
N PHE A 60 4.79 12.03 -10.07
CA PHE A 60 5.50 11.17 -9.12
C PHE A 60 4.58 10.03 -8.69
N LEU A 61 4.67 8.91 -9.43
CA LEU A 61 3.76 7.79 -9.30
C LEU A 61 4.11 6.92 -8.10
N GLY A 62 3.12 6.65 -7.26
CA GLY A 62 3.19 5.71 -6.15
C GLY A 62 2.28 4.50 -6.33
N GLY A 63 2.59 3.46 -5.59
CA GLY A 63 1.76 2.25 -5.48
C GLY A 63 1.51 1.87 -4.03
N VAL A 64 0.59 0.93 -3.81
CA VAL A 64 0.32 0.37 -2.49
C VAL A 64 1.01 -0.98 -2.35
N THR A 65 1.47 -1.28 -1.14
CA THR A 65 2.01 -2.60 -0.74
C THR A 65 1.34 -3.13 0.51
N ILE A 66 1.20 -4.46 0.59
CA ILE A 66 0.51 -5.16 1.68
C ILE A 66 1.40 -6.30 2.16
N ALA A 67 2.03 -6.12 3.34
CA ALA A 67 2.98 -7.08 3.89
C ALA A 67 2.35 -8.45 4.18
N GLU A 68 1.09 -8.49 4.55
CA GLU A 68 0.36 -9.72 4.84
C GLU A 68 0.17 -10.60 3.60
N ARG A 69 0.15 -10.03 2.40
CA ARG A 69 0.19 -10.80 1.15
C ARG A 69 1.52 -11.51 0.98
N HIS A 70 2.62 -10.89 1.43
CA HIS A 70 3.93 -11.54 1.40
C HIS A 70 3.97 -12.69 2.40
N ALA A 71 3.44 -12.52 3.60
CA ALA A 71 3.34 -13.58 4.60
C ALA A 71 2.54 -14.79 4.10
N SER A 72 1.43 -14.58 3.38
CA SER A 72 0.53 -15.64 2.91
C SER A 72 0.95 -16.26 1.57
N LYS A 73 1.36 -15.45 0.59
CA LYS A 73 1.61 -15.88 -0.80
C LYS A 73 3.07 -15.78 -1.22
N ARG A 74 3.92 -15.16 -0.43
CA ARG A 74 5.36 -14.90 -0.66
C ARG A 74 5.69 -14.23 -2.01
N ASN A 75 4.76 -13.46 -2.57
CA ASN A 75 4.92 -12.84 -3.89
C ASN A 75 4.72 -11.31 -3.93
N GLU A 76 4.48 -10.65 -2.79
CA GLU A 76 4.26 -9.19 -2.80
C GLU A 76 5.54 -8.43 -3.22
N HIS A 77 6.72 -8.93 -2.91
CA HIS A 77 8.00 -8.36 -3.36
C HIS A 77 8.14 -8.37 -4.89
N GLU A 78 7.64 -9.41 -5.57
CA GLU A 78 7.62 -9.49 -7.05
C GLU A 78 6.64 -8.45 -7.62
N ARG A 79 5.51 -8.25 -6.94
CA ARG A 79 4.52 -7.21 -7.32
C ARG A 79 5.11 -5.80 -7.18
N LEU A 80 5.88 -5.53 -6.10
CA LEU A 80 6.60 -4.27 -5.93
C LEU A 80 7.62 -4.07 -7.03
N LEU A 81 8.41 -5.08 -7.33
CA LEU A 81 9.41 -5.04 -8.40
C LEU A 81 8.75 -4.75 -9.76
N LYS A 82 7.66 -5.43 -10.09
CA LYS A 82 6.89 -5.18 -11.31
C LYS A 82 6.36 -3.75 -11.38
N LYS A 83 5.78 -3.24 -10.30
CA LYS A 83 5.32 -1.84 -10.21
C LYS A 83 6.47 -0.85 -10.36
N THR A 84 7.64 -1.15 -9.78
CA THR A 84 8.86 -0.34 -9.95
C THR A 84 9.26 -0.25 -11.43
N GLN A 85 9.23 -1.38 -12.15
CA GLN A 85 9.51 -1.44 -13.59
C GLN A 85 8.44 -0.72 -14.43
N GLN A 86 7.23 -0.61 -13.91
CA GLN A 86 6.11 0.12 -14.53
C GLN A 86 6.07 1.62 -14.17
N GLY A 87 7.13 2.14 -13.52
CA GLY A 87 7.27 3.57 -13.26
C GLY A 87 6.93 4.02 -11.84
N CYS A 88 6.51 3.13 -10.92
CA CYS A 88 6.34 3.52 -9.52
C CYS A 88 7.65 3.95 -8.88
N GLN A 89 7.64 5.11 -8.25
CA GLN A 89 8.80 5.76 -7.63
C GLN A 89 8.79 5.68 -6.10
N PHE A 90 7.64 5.33 -5.51
CA PHE A 90 7.49 5.06 -4.08
C PHE A 90 6.31 4.12 -3.83
N PHE A 91 6.25 3.59 -2.61
CA PHE A 91 5.14 2.76 -2.16
C PHE A 91 4.63 3.24 -0.81
N ILE A 92 3.33 3.06 -0.56
CA ILE A 92 2.72 3.28 0.74
C ILE A 92 2.21 1.93 1.24
N SER A 93 2.57 1.56 2.46
CA SER A 93 2.10 0.30 3.05
C SER A 93 0.63 0.40 3.48
N GLN A 94 -0.04 -0.74 3.55
CA GLN A 94 -1.21 -0.87 4.42
C GLN A 94 -0.77 -0.68 5.88
N ALA A 95 -1.72 -0.48 6.80
CA ALA A 95 -1.40 -0.29 8.22
C ALA A 95 -0.60 -1.47 8.78
N VAL A 96 0.52 -1.18 9.44
CA VAL A 96 1.47 -2.16 9.94
C VAL A 96 1.08 -2.58 11.36
N TYR A 97 0.62 -3.82 11.50
CA TYR A 97 0.39 -4.51 12.79
C TYR A 97 1.25 -5.77 12.94
N ASN A 98 1.96 -6.17 11.87
CA ASN A 98 2.88 -7.30 11.87
C ASN A 98 4.25 -6.82 11.35
N ALA A 99 5.15 -6.48 12.28
CA ALA A 99 6.49 -6.01 11.96
C ALA A 99 7.29 -7.06 11.17
N GLN A 100 7.21 -8.35 11.55
CA GLN A 100 7.98 -9.40 10.89
C GLN A 100 7.59 -9.58 9.42
N ALA A 101 6.28 -9.57 9.11
CA ALA A 101 5.81 -9.63 7.73
C ALA A 101 6.33 -8.45 6.89
N THR A 102 6.42 -7.28 7.50
CA THR A 102 6.95 -6.06 6.87
C THR A 102 8.46 -6.17 6.62
N ILE A 103 9.22 -6.66 7.60
CA ILE A 103 10.67 -6.90 7.47
C ILE A 103 10.96 -7.92 6.36
N ASP A 104 10.23 -9.04 6.35
CA ASP A 104 10.39 -10.10 5.34
C ASP A 104 10.09 -9.58 3.93
N LEU A 105 9.04 -8.78 3.79
CA LEU A 105 8.68 -8.13 2.52
C LEU A 105 9.78 -7.18 2.04
N ILE A 106 10.22 -6.25 2.90
CA ILE A 106 11.23 -5.25 2.55
C ILE A 106 12.54 -5.96 2.16
N THR A 107 12.98 -6.93 2.95
CA THR A 107 14.19 -7.71 2.70
C THR A 107 14.11 -8.44 1.36
N SER A 108 12.99 -9.11 1.08
CA SER A 108 12.78 -9.85 -0.17
C SER A 108 12.75 -8.90 -1.38
N TYR A 109 12.10 -7.74 -1.24
CA TYR A 109 12.05 -6.71 -2.28
C TYR A 109 13.45 -6.14 -2.60
N VAL A 110 14.21 -5.76 -1.59
CA VAL A 110 15.58 -5.23 -1.77
C VAL A 110 16.48 -6.27 -2.44
N ARG A 111 16.41 -7.54 -2.00
CA ARG A 111 17.17 -8.63 -2.62
C ARG A 111 16.79 -8.85 -4.08
N SER A 112 15.50 -8.82 -4.40
CA SER A 112 15.02 -8.97 -5.79
C SER A 112 15.45 -7.80 -6.67
N CYS A 113 15.39 -6.58 -6.17
CA CYS A 113 15.90 -5.40 -6.88
C CYS A 113 17.40 -5.55 -7.17
N LYS A 114 18.18 -5.93 -6.17
CA LYS A 114 19.64 -6.16 -6.32
C LYS A 114 19.94 -7.23 -7.38
N ALA A 115 19.22 -8.34 -7.37
CA ALA A 115 19.39 -9.43 -8.32
C ALA A 115 19.09 -9.01 -9.76
N GLN A 116 18.23 -8.01 -9.97
CA GLN A 116 17.85 -7.48 -11.29
C GLN A 116 18.52 -6.15 -11.65
N GLY A 117 19.50 -5.70 -10.88
CA GLY A 117 20.19 -4.42 -11.12
C GLY A 117 19.28 -3.19 -11.02
N THR A 118 18.15 -3.31 -10.31
CA THR A 118 17.16 -2.24 -10.12
C THR A 118 17.32 -1.59 -8.74
N THR A 119 17.20 -0.27 -8.67
CA THR A 119 17.25 0.44 -7.39
C THR A 119 15.91 0.30 -6.64
N PRO A 120 15.93 -0.18 -5.38
CA PRO A 120 14.73 -0.24 -4.56
C PRO A 120 14.08 1.13 -4.38
N LYS A 121 12.77 1.20 -4.49
CA LYS A 121 12.02 2.43 -4.24
C LYS A 121 11.66 2.55 -2.76
N ARG A 122 11.48 3.79 -2.31
CA ARG A 122 11.09 4.09 -0.93
C ARG A 122 9.75 3.47 -0.59
N ILE A 123 9.65 2.88 0.59
CA ILE A 123 8.39 2.42 1.18
C ILE A 123 8.07 3.34 2.36
N ILE A 124 6.89 3.96 2.32
CA ILE A 124 6.34 4.78 3.40
C ILE A 124 5.47 3.85 4.24
N LEU A 125 5.88 3.63 5.49
CA LEU A 125 5.12 2.78 6.42
C LEU A 125 3.96 3.57 7.02
N THR A 126 2.78 2.94 7.02
CA THR A 126 1.57 3.51 7.61
C THR A 126 1.27 2.85 8.94
N PHE A 127 1.09 3.66 9.98
CA PHE A 127 0.64 3.22 11.29
C PHE A 127 -0.70 3.86 11.60
N THR A 128 -1.69 3.03 11.96
CA THR A 128 -3.06 3.48 12.23
C THR A 128 -3.45 3.07 13.64
N PRO A 129 -3.51 4.02 14.59
CA PRO A 129 -3.98 3.70 15.94
C PRO A 129 -5.44 3.22 15.94
N CYS A 130 -5.75 2.28 16.84
CA CYS A 130 -7.06 1.69 17.01
C CYS A 130 -7.73 2.23 18.29
N GLY A 131 -8.88 2.88 18.14
CA GLY A 131 -9.60 3.51 19.27
C GLY A 131 -10.51 2.55 20.05
N GLY A 132 -10.79 1.35 19.53
CA GLY A 132 -11.66 0.36 20.16
C GLY A 132 -12.17 -0.69 19.17
N GLU A 133 -13.05 -1.58 19.64
CA GLU A 133 -13.55 -2.74 18.92
C GLU A 133 -14.14 -2.38 17.54
N LYS A 134 -15.01 -1.38 17.45
CA LYS A 134 -15.60 -0.92 16.18
C LYS A 134 -14.54 -0.46 15.16
N THR A 135 -13.46 0.15 15.63
CA THR A 135 -12.34 0.55 14.77
C THR A 135 -11.60 -0.68 14.27
N LEU A 136 -11.42 -1.68 15.13
CA LEU A 136 -10.78 -2.95 14.78
C LEU A 136 -11.60 -3.70 13.72
N GLU A 137 -12.90 -3.84 13.91
CA GLU A 137 -13.83 -4.44 12.94
C GLU A 137 -13.76 -3.73 11.57
N PHE A 138 -13.74 -2.40 11.58
CA PHE A 138 -13.60 -1.62 10.34
C PHE A 138 -12.25 -1.85 9.65
N MET A 139 -11.17 -1.95 10.43
CA MET A 139 -9.84 -2.25 9.89
C MET A 139 -9.80 -3.65 9.27
N GLU A 140 -10.41 -4.65 9.91
CA GLU A 140 -10.54 -6.00 9.39
C GLU A 140 -11.37 -6.04 8.09
N TRP A 141 -12.47 -5.30 8.07
CA TRP A 141 -13.28 -5.14 6.85
C TRP A 141 -12.47 -4.52 5.70
N LEU A 142 -11.55 -3.59 5.99
CA LEU A 142 -10.59 -3.05 5.01
C LEU A 142 -9.49 -4.06 4.61
N GLY A 143 -9.46 -5.25 5.19
CA GLY A 143 -8.44 -6.26 4.95
C GLY A 143 -7.10 -5.98 5.64
N ILE A 144 -7.10 -5.14 6.69
CA ILE A 144 -5.94 -4.95 7.55
C ILE A 144 -5.87 -6.13 8.51
N SER A 145 -4.80 -6.92 8.45
CA SER A 145 -4.60 -8.07 9.32
C SER A 145 -3.94 -7.63 10.63
N VAL A 146 -4.64 -7.82 11.73
CA VAL A 146 -4.11 -7.61 13.08
C VAL A 146 -3.91 -8.97 13.73
N PRO A 147 -2.69 -9.34 14.19
CA PRO A 147 -2.47 -10.60 14.89
C PRO A 147 -3.37 -10.75 16.12
N GLU A 148 -3.88 -11.95 16.37
CA GLU A 148 -4.85 -12.25 17.43
C GLU A 148 -4.36 -11.76 18.81
N ALA A 149 -3.11 -12.08 19.17
CA ALA A 149 -2.52 -11.63 20.42
C ALA A 149 -2.45 -10.09 20.53
N THR A 150 -2.28 -9.40 19.40
CA THR A 150 -2.27 -7.93 19.35
C THR A 150 -3.67 -7.37 19.55
N LYS A 151 -4.71 -8.02 19.03
CA LYS A 151 -6.11 -7.63 19.26
C LYS A 151 -6.46 -7.73 20.74
N TYR A 152 -6.21 -8.87 21.37
CA TYR A 152 -6.45 -9.05 22.81
C TYR A 152 -5.68 -8.04 23.65
N ARG A 153 -4.39 -7.84 23.35
CA ARG A 153 -3.58 -6.86 24.03
C ARG A 153 -4.17 -5.43 23.98
N MET A 154 -4.74 -5.04 22.84
CA MET A 154 -5.39 -3.74 22.69
C MET A 154 -6.72 -3.67 23.42
N LEU A 155 -7.58 -4.69 23.28
CA LEU A 155 -8.94 -4.68 23.82
C LEU A 155 -8.97 -4.86 25.35
N ASP A 156 -8.03 -5.61 25.91
CA ASP A 156 -7.92 -5.84 27.36
C ASP A 156 -7.22 -4.67 28.08
N ALA A 157 -6.64 -3.73 27.35
CA ALA A 157 -5.97 -2.57 27.94
C ALA A 157 -6.99 -1.56 28.53
N ALA A 158 -6.63 -0.93 29.63
CA ALA A 158 -7.44 0.13 30.24
C ALA A 158 -7.74 1.30 29.27
N ASN A 159 -6.88 1.51 28.28
CA ASN A 159 -7.08 2.47 27.19
C ASN A 159 -6.57 1.89 25.89
N THR A 160 -7.48 1.40 25.06
CA THR A 160 -7.20 0.76 23.76
C THR A 160 -6.40 1.65 22.83
N LEU A 161 -6.74 2.94 22.74
CA LEU A 161 -6.04 3.89 21.88
C LEU A 161 -4.56 4.05 22.28
N SER A 162 -4.31 4.28 23.56
CA SER A 162 -2.94 4.44 24.05
C SER A 162 -2.11 3.17 23.83
N GLU A 163 -2.71 2.00 24.05
CA GLU A 163 -2.05 0.72 23.81
C GLU A 163 -1.76 0.51 22.31
N SER A 164 -2.70 0.84 21.43
CA SER A 164 -2.48 0.73 20.00
C SER A 164 -1.35 1.64 19.50
N VAL A 165 -1.23 2.85 20.04
CA VAL A 165 -0.09 3.76 19.73
C VAL A 165 1.23 3.14 20.20
N ARG A 166 1.25 2.50 21.38
CA ARG A 166 2.44 1.81 21.89
C ARG A 166 2.84 0.65 20.96
N ILE A 167 1.87 -0.14 20.51
CA ILE A 167 2.09 -1.23 19.56
C ILE A 167 2.63 -0.70 18.22
N CYS A 168 2.07 0.39 17.68
CA CYS A 168 2.59 1.03 16.48
C CYS A 168 4.07 1.43 16.63
N ARG A 169 4.43 2.00 17.78
CA ARG A 169 5.82 2.38 18.09
C ARG A 169 6.73 1.15 18.18
N GLU A 170 6.32 0.11 18.92
CA GLU A 170 7.08 -1.14 19.05
C GLU A 170 7.33 -1.79 17.68
N ASN A 171 6.31 -1.82 16.81
CA ASN A 171 6.45 -2.33 15.44
C ASN A 171 7.44 -1.49 14.62
N LEU A 172 7.39 -0.16 14.75
CA LEU A 172 8.35 0.72 14.08
C LEU A 172 9.79 0.46 14.58
N ASP A 173 9.98 0.38 15.90
CA ASP A 173 11.28 0.13 16.50
C ASP A 173 11.87 -1.22 16.04
N LEU A 174 11.03 -2.27 15.90
CA LEU A 174 11.45 -3.57 15.38
C LEU A 174 11.86 -3.51 13.89
N ILE A 175 11.17 -2.71 13.08
CA ILE A 175 11.46 -2.60 11.64
C ILE A 175 12.75 -1.81 11.39
N LEU A 176 13.13 -0.90 12.28
CA LEU A 176 14.31 -0.05 12.15
C LEU A 176 15.61 -0.68 12.67
N GLN A 177 15.55 -1.84 13.35
CA GLN A 177 16.71 -2.62 13.80
C GLN A 177 17.37 -3.39 12.65
#